data_3581f30bebc6893a2297f08700620500
#
_entry.id   3581f30bebc6893a2297f08700620500
#
_cell.length_a   1.000
_cell.length_b   1.000
_cell.length_c   1.000
_cell.angle_alpha   90.00
_cell.angle_beta   90.00
_cell.angle_gamma   90.00
#
_symmetry.space_group_name_H-M   'P 1'
#
loop_
_entity.id
_entity.type
_entity.pdbx_description
1 polymer ?
#
loop_
_entity_poly.entity_id
_entity_poly.type
_entity_poly.pdbx_seq_one_letter_code
_entity_poly.pdbx_strand_id
1 'polypeptide(L)'
;HTLGHAIEIETGFAIHHGEAVAIGLVYAAHLAAVMERIPQSRVEEHYRVVRDEYGLSTALPTGCSVDRMVALMSRDKKALDGLTFVLDSSNGLEVVQGVNEKNVREALSAMELR
;
A
#
# COMPACT_ATOMS: atom_id res chain seq x y z
N HIS A 1 -3.99 5.09 -3.01
CA HIS A 1 -3.24 5.97 -3.94
C HIS A 1 -1.91 6.48 -3.35
N THR A 2 -1.77 6.48 -2.03
CA THR A 2 -0.57 7.01 -1.39
C THR A 2 0.70 6.28 -1.83
N LEU A 3 0.70 4.94 -1.74
CA LEU A 3 1.84 4.16 -2.21
C LEU A 3 1.93 4.18 -3.73
N GLY A 4 0.81 4.06 -4.42
CA GLY A 4 0.80 4.08 -5.90
C GLY A 4 1.45 5.33 -6.44
N HIS A 5 1.15 6.48 -5.84
CA HIS A 5 1.75 7.75 -6.25
C HIS A 5 3.26 7.78 -6.00
N ALA A 6 3.70 7.24 -4.86
CA ALA A 6 5.14 7.14 -4.55
C ALA A 6 5.86 6.26 -5.57
N ILE A 7 5.24 5.15 -5.98
CA ILE A 7 5.79 4.26 -7.01
C ILE A 7 5.90 4.99 -8.34
N GLU A 8 4.87 5.74 -8.72
CA GLU A 8 4.90 6.50 -9.97
C GLU A 8 6.06 7.49 -9.99
N ILE A 9 6.28 8.20 -8.89
CA ILE A 9 7.38 9.16 -8.77
C ILE A 9 8.72 8.43 -8.86
N GLU A 10 8.93 7.36 -8.10
CA GLU A 10 10.22 6.65 -8.06
C GLU A 10 10.58 6.03 -9.40
N THR A 11 9.60 5.54 -10.14
CA THR A 11 9.84 4.94 -11.45
C THR A 11 9.87 5.97 -12.58
N GLY A 12 9.72 7.27 -12.27
CA GLY A 12 9.66 8.31 -13.28
C GLY A 12 8.45 8.16 -14.20
N PHE A 13 7.36 7.63 -13.66
CA PHE A 13 6.12 7.37 -14.39
C PHE A 13 6.27 6.31 -15.50
N ALA A 14 7.31 5.46 -15.41
CA ALA A 14 7.49 4.34 -16.33
C ALA A 14 6.44 3.24 -16.11
N ILE A 15 5.91 3.12 -14.90
CA ILE A 15 4.85 2.17 -14.60
C ILE A 15 3.50 2.72 -15.05
N HIS A 16 2.61 1.86 -15.53
CA HIS A 16 1.25 2.26 -15.86
C HIS A 16 0.49 2.61 -14.59
N HIS A 17 -0.33 3.67 -14.66
CA HIS A 17 -1.11 4.14 -13.51
C HIS A 17 -1.97 3.02 -12.90
N GLY A 18 -2.63 2.22 -13.72
CA GLY A 18 -3.45 1.10 -13.24
C GLY A 18 -2.66 0.07 -12.44
N GLU A 19 -1.41 -0.19 -12.83
CA GLU A 19 -0.53 -1.10 -12.11
C GLU A 19 -0.12 -0.50 -10.76
N ALA A 20 0.20 0.80 -10.74
CA ALA A 20 0.55 1.50 -9.50
C ALA A 20 -0.63 1.48 -8.51
N VAL A 21 -1.84 1.72 -9.00
CA VAL A 21 -3.06 1.64 -8.19
C VAL A 21 -3.28 0.23 -7.65
N ALA A 22 -3.08 -0.79 -8.48
CA ALA A 22 -3.22 -2.20 -8.07
C ALA A 22 -2.27 -2.55 -6.92
N ILE A 23 -1.01 -2.14 -7.04
CA ILE A 23 0.00 -2.37 -5.99
C ILE A 23 -0.41 -1.62 -4.71
N GLY A 24 -0.90 -0.40 -4.85
CA GLY A 24 -1.40 0.38 -3.73
C GLY A 24 -2.58 -0.27 -3.01
N LEU A 25 -3.47 -0.94 -3.76
CA LEU A 25 -4.61 -1.64 -3.17
C LEU A 25 -4.18 -2.82 -2.31
N VAL A 26 -3.28 -3.66 -2.81
CA VAL A 26 -2.79 -4.80 -2.01
C VAL A 26 -1.94 -4.33 -0.84
N TYR A 27 -1.20 -3.24 -1.00
CA TYR A 27 -0.49 -2.64 0.12
C TYR A 27 -1.46 -2.17 1.22
N ALA A 28 -2.53 -1.48 0.83
CA ALA A 28 -3.53 -1.02 1.80
C ALA A 28 -4.16 -2.19 2.57
N ALA A 29 -4.34 -3.34 1.90
CA ALA A 29 -4.82 -4.54 2.58
C ALA A 29 -3.80 -5.05 3.61
N HIS A 30 -2.52 -5.07 3.27
CA HIS A 30 -1.47 -5.44 4.23
C HIS A 30 -1.43 -4.49 5.43
N LEU A 31 -1.55 -3.19 5.16
CA LEU A 31 -1.56 -2.19 6.24
C LEU A 31 -2.76 -2.39 7.16
N ALA A 32 -3.93 -2.64 6.59
CA ALA A 32 -5.13 -2.93 7.38
C ALA A 32 -4.95 -4.16 8.26
N ALA A 33 -4.31 -5.22 7.74
CA ALA A 33 -4.03 -6.42 8.50
C ALA A 33 -3.01 -6.17 9.61
N VAL A 34 -1.97 -5.40 9.34
CA VAL A 34 -0.97 -5.01 10.35
C VAL A 34 -1.64 -4.26 11.49
N MET A 35 -2.61 -3.42 11.17
CA MET A 35 -3.37 -2.66 12.16
C MET A 35 -4.54 -3.45 12.76
N GLU A 36 -4.62 -4.74 12.47
CA GLU A 36 -5.65 -5.65 13.00
C GLU A 36 -7.08 -5.24 12.64
N ARG A 37 -7.25 -4.58 11.50
CA ARG A 37 -8.56 -4.17 11.01
C ARG A 37 -9.26 -5.25 10.21
N ILE A 38 -8.48 -6.12 9.56
CA ILE A 38 -8.97 -7.26 8.77
C ILE A 38 -8.09 -8.49 9.02
N PRO A 39 -8.63 -9.70 8.81
CA PRO A 39 -7.83 -10.92 8.91
C PRO A 39 -6.94 -11.10 7.69
N GLN A 40 -5.92 -11.95 7.82
CA GLN A 40 -5.01 -12.27 6.72
C GLN A 40 -5.74 -12.86 5.50
N SER A 41 -6.83 -13.60 5.74
CA SER A 41 -7.65 -14.15 4.64
C SER A 41 -8.20 -13.05 3.73
N ARG A 42 -8.48 -11.89 4.28
CA ARG A 42 -8.96 -10.74 3.51
C ARG A 42 -7.85 -10.16 2.63
N VAL A 43 -6.60 -10.19 3.10
CA VAL A 43 -5.43 -9.81 2.30
C VAL A 43 -5.31 -10.74 1.08
N GLU A 44 -5.45 -12.04 1.29
CA GLU A 44 -5.40 -13.02 0.21
C GLU A 44 -6.49 -12.78 -0.82
N GLU A 45 -7.67 -12.39 -0.37
CA GLU A 45 -8.79 -12.06 -1.27
C GLU A 45 -8.46 -10.85 -2.15
N HIS A 46 -7.81 -9.82 -1.61
CA HIS A 46 -7.37 -8.67 -2.40
C HIS A 46 -6.37 -9.09 -3.48
N TYR A 47 -5.39 -9.93 -3.13
CA TYR A 47 -4.45 -10.47 -4.11
C TYR A 47 -5.14 -11.27 -5.21
N ARG A 48 -6.09 -12.11 -4.82
CA ARG A 48 -6.84 -12.92 -5.77
C ARG A 48 -7.56 -12.03 -6.80
N VAL A 49 -8.24 -11.02 -6.34
CA VAL A 49 -8.98 -10.13 -7.24
C VAL A 49 -8.02 -9.37 -8.15
N VAL A 50 -7.00 -8.74 -7.60
CA VAL A 50 -6.08 -7.90 -8.38
C VAL A 50 -5.27 -8.72 -9.36
N ARG A 51 -4.68 -9.82 -8.88
CA ARG A 51 -3.78 -10.64 -9.71
C ARG A 51 -4.53 -11.59 -10.62
N ASP A 52 -5.49 -12.34 -10.08
CA ASP A 52 -6.13 -13.44 -10.79
C ASP A 52 -7.29 -12.98 -11.66
N GLU A 53 -8.10 -12.03 -11.21
CA GLU A 53 -9.23 -11.55 -11.99
C GLU A 53 -8.87 -10.43 -12.96
N TYR A 54 -7.98 -9.52 -12.56
CA TYR A 54 -7.59 -8.39 -13.39
C TYR A 54 -6.22 -8.54 -14.04
N GLY A 55 -5.46 -9.55 -13.65
CA GLY A 55 -4.15 -9.85 -14.27
C GLY A 55 -3.10 -8.77 -14.03
N LEU A 56 -3.21 -8.02 -12.95
CA LEU A 56 -2.29 -6.92 -12.66
C LEU A 56 -1.17 -7.37 -11.72
N SER A 57 -0.01 -6.73 -11.87
CA SER A 57 1.12 -6.99 -10.99
C SER A 57 0.82 -6.49 -9.58
N THR A 58 1.28 -7.25 -8.60
CA THR A 58 1.11 -6.93 -7.17
C THR A 58 2.45 -6.76 -6.45
N ALA A 59 3.56 -6.86 -7.17
CA ALA A 59 4.91 -6.75 -6.59
C ALA A 59 5.44 -5.32 -6.72
N LEU A 60 6.19 -4.87 -5.71
CA LEU A 60 6.89 -3.59 -5.81
C LEU A 60 7.89 -3.64 -6.97
N PRO A 61 7.94 -2.60 -7.81
CA PRO A 61 8.94 -2.54 -8.88
C PRO A 61 10.36 -2.50 -8.31
N THR A 62 11.32 -2.94 -9.12
CA THR A 62 12.74 -2.84 -8.79
C THR A 62 13.10 -1.37 -8.52
N GLY A 63 13.83 -1.13 -7.43
CA GLY A 63 14.22 0.23 -7.02
C GLY A 63 13.26 0.89 -6.02
N CYS A 64 12.09 0.30 -5.80
CA CYS A 64 11.14 0.81 -4.82
C CYS A 64 11.37 0.15 -3.46
N SER A 65 12.44 0.57 -2.77
CA SER A 65 12.76 0.05 -1.44
C SER A 65 11.80 0.56 -0.39
N VAL A 66 11.73 -0.13 0.75
CA VAL A 66 10.90 0.29 1.88
C VAL A 66 11.26 1.71 2.30
N ASP A 67 12.55 2.00 2.50
CA ASP A 67 13.00 3.32 2.93
C ASP A 67 12.59 4.42 1.93
N ARG A 68 12.76 4.13 0.64
CA ARG A 68 12.43 5.12 -0.40
C ARG A 68 10.93 5.37 -0.47
N MET A 69 10.12 4.31 -0.36
CA MET A 69 8.66 4.45 -0.39
C MET A 69 8.16 5.22 0.82
N VAL A 70 8.69 4.95 2.00
CA VAL A 70 8.32 5.71 3.21
C VAL A 70 8.68 7.19 3.04
N ALA A 71 9.87 7.48 2.53
CA ALA A 71 10.30 8.86 2.32
C ALA A 71 9.38 9.60 1.35
N LEU A 72 9.01 8.97 0.23
CA LEU A 72 8.14 9.59 -0.77
C LEU A 72 6.73 9.78 -0.27
N MET A 73 6.17 8.80 0.42
CA MET A 73 4.83 8.92 1.00
C MET A 73 4.77 10.06 2.01
N SER A 74 5.82 10.22 2.80
CA SER A 74 5.90 11.26 3.83
C SER A 74 6.04 12.68 3.23
N ARG A 75 6.65 12.80 2.06
CA ARG A 75 6.86 14.11 1.42
C ARG A 75 5.55 14.79 1.01
N ASP A 76 4.59 14.02 0.52
CA ASP A 76 3.33 14.55 0.05
C ASP A 76 2.38 14.94 1.17
N LYS A 77 2.71 14.51 2.37
CA LYS A 77 1.88 14.78 3.54
C LYS A 77 2.69 15.61 4.49
N LYS A 78 2.25 16.82 4.77
CA LYS A 78 2.79 17.59 5.88
C LYS A 78 2.29 16.95 7.17
N ALA A 79 2.59 15.66 7.32
CA ALA A 79 2.02 14.84 8.37
C ALA A 79 2.74 15.12 9.67
N LEU A 80 2.14 15.94 10.48
CA LEU A 80 2.60 16.14 11.86
C LEU A 80 2.23 14.92 12.71
N ASP A 81 1.16 14.21 12.32
CA ASP A 81 0.56 13.14 13.12
C ASP A 81 0.48 11.81 12.37
N GLY A 82 1.40 11.57 11.44
CA GLY A 82 1.42 10.34 10.66
C GLY A 82 0.70 10.48 9.33
N LEU A 83 0.64 9.38 8.60
CA LEU A 83 0.06 9.33 7.25
C LEU A 83 -1.42 8.98 7.29
N THR A 84 -2.14 9.40 6.25
CA THR A 84 -3.56 9.09 6.07
C THR A 84 -3.76 8.09 4.96
N PHE A 85 -4.56 7.06 5.23
CA PHE A 85 -4.89 6.01 4.26
C PHE A 85 -6.40 5.73 4.27
N VAL A 86 -6.89 5.17 3.16
CA VAL A 86 -8.21 4.56 3.12
C VAL A 86 -8.01 3.06 3.29
N LEU A 87 -8.51 2.49 4.37
CA LEU A 87 -8.26 1.10 4.74
C LEU A 87 -9.56 0.33 4.91
N ASP A 88 -9.48 -0.96 4.58
CA ASP A 88 -10.58 -1.89 4.78
C ASP A 88 -10.77 -2.21 6.26
N SER A 89 -11.98 -2.59 6.62
CA SER A 89 -12.33 -3.06 7.97
C SER A 89 -13.56 -3.94 7.88
N SER A 90 -13.99 -4.49 9.02
CA SER A 90 -15.23 -5.26 9.09
C SER A 90 -16.47 -4.43 8.73
N ASN A 91 -16.35 -3.11 8.79
CA ASN A 91 -17.43 -2.16 8.48
C ASN A 91 -17.27 -1.49 7.11
N GLY A 92 -16.37 -1.99 6.27
CA GLY A 92 -16.07 -1.41 4.96
C GLY A 92 -14.87 -0.49 4.98
N LEU A 93 -14.76 0.37 3.96
CA LEU A 93 -13.61 1.26 3.81
C LEU A 93 -13.74 2.46 4.73
N GLU A 94 -12.64 2.82 5.37
CA GLU A 94 -12.58 3.95 6.30
C GLU A 94 -11.32 4.76 6.06
N VAL A 95 -11.43 6.08 6.23
CA VAL A 95 -10.26 6.97 6.23
C VAL A 95 -9.58 6.86 7.59
N VAL A 96 -8.32 6.49 7.60
CA VAL A 96 -7.54 6.33 8.83
C VAL A 96 -6.39 7.32 8.83
N GLN A 97 -6.41 8.23 9.79
CA GLN A 97 -5.38 9.25 9.97
C GLN A 97 -4.38 8.81 11.04
N GLY A 98 -3.22 9.43 11.03
CA GLY A 98 -2.23 9.21 12.08
C GLY A 98 -1.60 7.82 12.08
N VAL A 99 -1.52 7.18 10.91
CA VAL A 99 -0.87 5.87 10.80
C VAL A 99 0.63 6.06 11.02
N ASN A 100 1.20 5.37 12.02
CA ASN A 100 2.59 5.54 12.35
C ASN A 100 3.52 4.85 11.35
N GLU A 101 4.76 5.34 11.29
CA GLU A 101 5.76 4.85 10.35
C GLU A 101 6.07 3.36 10.56
N LYS A 102 6.03 2.88 11.79
CA LYS A 102 6.28 1.46 12.09
C LYS A 102 5.30 0.56 11.35
N ASN A 103 4.01 0.90 11.39
CA ASN A 103 2.98 0.12 10.69
C ASN A 103 3.14 0.22 9.17
N VAL A 104 3.47 1.41 8.67
CA VAL A 104 3.71 1.64 7.25
C VAL A 104 4.86 0.75 6.75
N ARG A 105 5.98 0.71 7.48
CA ARG A 105 7.14 -0.11 7.14
C ARG A 105 6.84 -1.60 7.23
N GLU A 106 6.14 -2.01 8.27
CA GLU A 106 5.79 -3.42 8.47
C GLU A 106 4.93 -3.95 7.33
N ALA A 107 3.97 -3.16 6.87
CA ALA A 107 3.13 -3.54 5.73
C ALA A 107 3.93 -3.65 4.44
N LEU A 108 4.87 -2.73 4.19
CA LEU A 108 5.74 -2.79 3.02
C LEU A 108 6.62 -4.03 3.06
N SER A 109 7.18 -4.36 4.23
CA SER A 109 8.00 -5.55 4.40
C SER A 109 7.19 -6.84 4.20
N ALA A 110 5.96 -6.88 4.67
CA ALA A 110 5.07 -8.02 4.46
C ALA A 110 4.80 -8.23 2.98
N MET A 111 4.63 -7.15 2.23
CA MET A 111 4.47 -7.19 0.77
C MET A 111 5.69 -7.76 0.07
N GLU A 112 6.88 -7.35 0.48
CA GLU A 112 8.14 -7.83 -0.11
C GLU A 112 8.35 -9.33 0.10
N LEU A 113 7.87 -9.87 1.22
CA LEU A 113 8.02 -11.29 1.54
C LEU A 113 7.10 -12.21 0.73
N ARG A 114 6.16 -11.66 0.01
CA ARG A 114 5.33 -12.44 -0.90
C ARG A 114 6.06 -12.66 -2.21
#